data_8e85a809c64adab19edbcbc87a388cfd
#
_entry.id   8e85a809c64adab19edbcbc87a388cfd
#
_cell.length_a   1.000
_cell.length_b   1.000
_cell.length_c   1.000
_cell.angle_alpha   90.00
_cell.angle_beta   90.00
_cell.angle_gamma   90.00
#
_symmetry.space_group_name_H-M   'P 1'
#
loop_
_entity.id
_entity.type
_entity.pdbx_description
1 polymer ?
#
loop_
_entity_poly.entity_id
_entity_poly.type
_entity_poly.pdbx_seq_one_letter_code
_entity_poly.pdbx_strand_id
1 'polypeptide(L)'
;HNIVRHISKDLHVGCFKADVTKHLTEYNFYPAYYSALAIPDSVNNIENIQISELLSNADLIVDVTTTLDVPRDLSQRNEIGRCVSAFITPNGISSVLLLEDDHRSVRLDSLEAQYYRAIINSSWGDVHLHGHAGNLWVGAGCRDISMVMSYESVQLHAATIAKQIRILCQQSDPCVRVWVSDTDSG
;
A
#
# COMPACT_ATOMS: atom_id res chain seq x y z
N HIS A 1 -12.17 4.36 14.94
CA HIS A 1 -12.96 3.14 14.73
C HIS A 1 -12.22 2.02 13.96
N ASN A 2 -11.03 2.28 13.40
CA ASN A 2 -10.24 1.27 12.68
C ASN A 2 -9.10 0.64 13.52
N ILE A 3 -9.04 0.94 14.80
CA ILE A 3 -7.98 0.48 15.72
C ILE A 3 -7.87 -1.05 15.76
N VAL A 4 -8.99 -1.75 15.68
CA VAL A 4 -9.05 -3.23 15.76
C VAL A 4 -8.25 -3.90 14.63
N ARG A 5 -8.12 -3.24 13.48
CA ARG A 5 -7.37 -3.74 12.30
C ARG A 5 -5.93 -3.26 12.23
N HIS A 6 -5.57 -2.32 13.10
CA HIS A 6 -4.23 -1.75 13.13
C HIS A 6 -3.38 -2.40 14.21
N ILE A 7 -2.09 -2.35 14.02
CA ILE A 7 -1.10 -2.68 15.04
C ILE A 7 -1.20 -1.74 16.25
N SER A 8 -1.86 -0.59 16.07
CA SER A 8 -2.13 0.40 17.12
C SER A 8 -3.15 -0.12 18.14
N LYS A 9 -2.98 0.29 19.39
CA LYS A 9 -3.87 -0.03 20.52
C LYS A 9 -4.62 1.23 20.96
N ASP A 10 -5.58 1.10 21.86
CA ASP A 10 -6.38 2.21 22.40
C ASP A 10 -5.53 3.34 22.98
N LEU A 11 -4.38 3.02 23.57
CA LEU A 11 -3.43 4.01 24.10
C LEU A 11 -2.82 4.93 23.02
N HIS A 12 -2.93 4.55 21.72
CA HIS A 12 -2.44 5.33 20.60
C HIS A 12 -3.51 6.25 19.98
N VAL A 13 -4.70 6.32 20.58
CA VAL A 13 -5.75 7.24 20.12
C VAL A 13 -5.25 8.69 20.27
N GLY A 14 -5.32 9.45 19.19
CA GLY A 14 -4.81 10.84 19.14
C GLY A 14 -3.36 10.99 18.66
N CYS A 15 -2.62 9.87 18.54
CA CYS A 15 -1.28 9.90 17.95
C CYS A 15 -1.34 9.78 16.42
N PHE A 16 -0.37 10.38 15.73
CA PHE A 16 -0.21 10.16 14.30
C PHE A 16 0.22 8.72 14.02
N LYS A 17 -0.32 8.11 12.97
CA LYS A 17 0.03 6.74 12.58
C LYS A 17 1.51 6.58 12.28
N ALA A 18 2.13 7.58 11.66
CA ALA A 18 3.56 7.58 11.36
C ALA A 18 4.41 7.44 12.64
N ASP A 19 4.10 8.22 13.68
CA ASP A 19 4.82 8.17 14.96
C ASP A 19 4.64 6.82 15.66
N VAL A 20 3.41 6.29 15.66
CA VAL A 20 3.13 4.98 16.25
C VAL A 20 3.88 3.88 15.51
N THR A 21 3.88 3.91 14.17
CA THR A 21 4.59 2.92 13.34
C THR A 21 6.09 2.99 13.57
N LYS A 22 6.66 4.21 13.62
CA LYS A 22 8.07 4.41 13.97
C LYS A 22 8.41 3.77 15.31
N HIS A 23 7.66 4.13 16.35
CA HIS A 23 7.89 3.61 17.71
C HIS A 23 7.83 2.08 17.76
N LEU A 24 6.83 1.47 17.14
CA LEU A 24 6.69 0.01 17.10
C LEU A 24 7.79 -0.66 16.29
N THR A 25 8.27 -0.03 15.22
CA THR A 25 9.40 -0.53 14.43
C THR A 25 10.67 -0.52 15.27
N GLU A 26 10.99 0.59 15.91
CA GLU A 26 12.18 0.73 16.76
C GLU A 26 12.12 -0.17 17.99
N TYR A 27 10.94 -0.44 18.54
CA TYR A 27 10.76 -1.34 19.68
C TYR A 27 10.97 -2.83 19.29
N ASN A 28 10.48 -3.23 18.11
CA ASN A 28 10.52 -4.64 17.68
C ASN A 28 11.83 -5.03 16.98
N PHE A 29 12.57 -4.07 16.44
CA PHE A 29 13.82 -4.33 15.73
C PHE A 29 15.00 -3.67 16.45
N TYR A 30 16.14 -4.33 16.40
CA TYR A 30 17.34 -3.84 17.08
C TYR A 30 17.80 -2.50 16.49
N PRO A 31 17.87 -1.40 17.27
CA PRO A 31 18.10 -0.04 16.75
C PRO A 31 19.44 0.14 16.00
N ALA A 32 20.41 -0.73 16.26
CA ALA A 32 21.69 -0.68 15.56
C ALA A 32 21.59 -0.99 14.04
N TYR A 33 20.51 -1.64 13.61
CA TYR A 33 20.34 -2.05 12.21
C TYR A 33 19.18 -1.31 11.51
N TYR A 34 18.35 -0.62 12.25
CA TYR A 34 17.15 0.03 11.71
C TYR A 34 16.98 1.42 12.31
N SER A 35 16.80 2.38 11.42
CA SER A 35 16.41 3.74 11.79
C SER A 35 15.10 4.08 11.08
N ALA A 36 14.13 4.58 11.81
CA ALA A 36 12.87 5.02 11.26
C ALA A 36 12.67 6.52 11.48
N LEU A 37 12.26 7.22 10.43
CA LEU A 37 11.83 8.61 10.48
C LEU A 37 10.32 8.65 10.25
N ALA A 38 9.59 9.34 11.12
CA ALA A 38 8.17 9.59 10.94
C ALA A 38 7.95 11.04 10.52
N ILE A 39 7.17 11.24 9.47
CA ILE A 39 6.72 12.56 9.02
C ILE A 39 5.19 12.50 8.94
N PRO A 40 4.48 13.10 9.90
CA PRO A 40 3.02 13.07 9.95
C PRO A 40 2.41 14.12 9.01
N ASP A 41 2.72 13.99 7.72
CA ASP A 41 2.27 14.89 6.67
C ASP A 41 1.85 14.10 5.42
N SER A 42 1.20 14.74 4.47
CA SER A 42 0.84 14.15 3.18
C SER A 42 2.07 14.04 2.28
N VAL A 43 2.26 12.88 1.66
CA VAL A 43 3.32 12.69 0.66
C VAL A 43 3.16 13.62 -0.56
N ASN A 44 1.93 14.08 -0.83
CA ASN A 44 1.62 15.03 -1.91
C ASN A 44 1.86 16.49 -1.50
N ASN A 45 2.28 16.77 -0.28
CA ASN A 45 2.63 18.11 0.16
C ASN A 45 3.99 18.50 -0.42
N ILE A 46 3.97 19.15 -1.59
CA ILE A 46 5.17 19.60 -2.32
C ILE A 46 5.92 20.74 -1.60
N GLU A 47 5.28 21.42 -0.66
CA GLU A 47 5.90 22.46 0.14
C GLU A 47 6.80 21.89 1.24
N ASN A 48 6.61 20.62 1.58
CA ASN A 48 7.45 19.94 2.56
C ASN A 48 8.75 19.46 1.91
N ILE A 49 9.80 20.27 2.07
CA ILE A 49 11.13 20.00 1.50
C ILE A 49 11.69 18.66 1.97
N GLN A 50 11.46 18.30 3.24
CA GLN A 50 11.93 17.04 3.80
C GLN A 50 11.34 15.81 3.09
N ILE A 51 10.04 15.86 2.75
CA ILE A 51 9.38 14.79 1.96
C ILE A 51 10.00 14.72 0.57
N SER A 52 10.18 15.85 -0.09
CA SER A 52 10.76 15.91 -1.43
C SER A 52 12.19 15.35 -1.47
N GLU A 53 13.02 15.70 -0.49
CA GLU A 53 14.39 15.17 -0.36
C GLU A 53 14.39 13.66 -0.10
N LEU A 54 13.51 13.16 0.76
CA LEU A 54 13.41 11.73 1.03
C LEU A 54 12.96 10.94 -0.20
N LEU A 55 11.98 11.45 -0.95
CA LEU A 55 11.53 10.80 -2.18
C LEU A 55 12.62 10.75 -3.25
N SER A 56 13.41 11.84 -3.38
CA SER A 56 14.51 11.90 -4.36
C SER A 56 15.70 11.01 -4.00
N ASN A 57 15.92 10.75 -2.72
CA ASN A 57 17.03 9.92 -2.26
C ASN A 57 16.64 8.46 -1.92
N ALA A 58 15.37 8.12 -2.10
CA ALA A 58 14.90 6.76 -1.80
C ALA A 58 15.31 5.76 -2.89
N ASP A 59 15.85 4.62 -2.50
CA ASP A 59 16.06 3.48 -3.40
C ASP A 59 14.72 2.86 -3.84
N LEU A 60 13.75 2.84 -2.93
CA LEU A 60 12.41 2.32 -3.16
C LEU A 60 11.38 3.12 -2.37
N ILE A 61 10.31 3.53 -3.06
CA ILE A 61 9.14 4.17 -2.47
C ILE A 61 8.00 3.16 -2.44
N VAL A 62 7.48 2.89 -1.24
CA VAL A 62 6.37 1.93 -1.05
C VAL A 62 5.09 2.70 -0.72
N ASP A 63 4.18 2.74 -1.68
CA ASP A 63 2.84 3.29 -1.50
C ASP A 63 1.88 2.19 -1.02
N VAL A 64 1.30 2.39 0.15
CA VAL A 64 0.23 1.56 0.72
C VAL A 64 -0.92 2.45 1.22
N THR A 65 -1.08 3.61 0.62
CA THR A 65 -2.11 4.58 1.02
C THR A 65 -3.52 4.16 0.61
N THR A 66 -3.65 3.21 -0.32
CA THR A 66 -4.92 2.75 -0.90
C THR A 66 -5.74 3.86 -1.57
N THR A 67 -5.07 4.93 -2.00
CA THR A 67 -5.66 6.06 -2.71
C THR A 67 -5.23 6.06 -4.17
N LEU A 68 -5.98 6.71 -5.04
CA LEU A 68 -5.62 6.82 -6.46
C LEU A 68 -4.71 8.01 -6.73
N ASP A 69 -4.81 9.05 -5.93
CA ASP A 69 -4.07 10.30 -6.10
C ASP A 69 -2.57 10.16 -5.79
N VAL A 70 -2.22 9.41 -4.73
CA VAL A 70 -0.81 9.24 -4.34
C VAL A 70 0.01 8.51 -5.40
N PRO A 71 -0.34 7.29 -5.85
CA PRO A 71 0.45 6.60 -6.88
C PRO A 71 0.48 7.37 -8.20
N ARG A 72 -0.59 8.09 -8.56
CA ARG A 72 -0.61 8.91 -9.77
C ARG A 72 0.28 10.14 -9.65
N ASP A 73 0.30 10.81 -8.50
CA ASP A 73 1.23 11.91 -8.24
C ASP A 73 2.68 11.42 -8.29
N LEU A 74 3.00 10.32 -7.63
CA LEU A 74 4.34 9.71 -7.69
C LEU A 74 4.74 9.35 -9.14
N SER A 75 3.80 8.91 -9.97
CA SER A 75 4.06 8.62 -11.38
C SER A 75 4.48 9.85 -12.18
N GLN A 76 4.00 11.03 -11.82
CA GLN A 76 4.32 12.28 -12.53
C GLN A 76 5.67 12.89 -12.13
N ARG A 77 6.24 12.47 -10.99
CA ARG A 77 7.52 12.98 -10.51
C ARG A 77 8.68 12.29 -11.21
N ASN A 78 9.62 13.07 -11.76
CA ASN A 78 10.75 12.53 -12.51
C ASN A 78 11.96 12.18 -11.62
N GLU A 79 12.21 12.95 -10.58
CA GLU A 79 13.42 12.85 -9.75
C GLU A 79 13.12 12.22 -8.40
N ILE A 80 12.58 11.01 -8.42
CA ILE A 80 12.31 10.22 -7.22
C ILE A 80 12.73 8.76 -7.42
N GLY A 81 12.85 8.01 -6.34
CA GLY A 81 13.17 6.60 -6.37
C GLY A 81 12.12 5.73 -7.07
N ARG A 82 12.50 4.48 -7.34
CA ARG A 82 11.60 3.46 -7.90
C ARG A 82 10.37 3.29 -7.02
N CYS A 83 9.18 3.20 -7.61
CA CYS A 83 7.94 3.13 -6.88
C CYS A 83 7.30 1.73 -6.95
N VAL A 84 6.69 1.34 -5.85
CA VAL A 84 5.76 0.20 -5.76
C VAL A 84 4.49 0.66 -5.08
N SER A 85 3.32 0.36 -5.65
CA SER A 85 2.03 0.58 -5.02
C SER A 85 1.37 -0.76 -4.73
N ALA A 86 0.85 -0.93 -3.53
CA ALA A 86 0.20 -2.16 -3.13
C ALA A 86 -1.09 -1.88 -2.34
N PHE A 87 -2.11 -2.66 -2.64
CA PHE A 87 -3.42 -2.52 -2.02
C PHE A 87 -4.17 -3.86 -1.94
N ILE A 88 -5.19 -3.89 -1.12
CA ILE A 88 -6.15 -4.98 -1.02
C ILE A 88 -7.37 -4.60 -1.85
N THR A 89 -7.89 -5.53 -2.63
CA THR A 89 -9.09 -5.29 -3.45
C THR A 89 -10.30 -4.94 -2.59
N PRO A 90 -11.29 -4.20 -3.14
CA PRO A 90 -12.47 -3.79 -2.39
C PRO A 90 -13.26 -4.92 -1.74
N ASN A 91 -13.23 -6.13 -2.32
CA ASN A 91 -13.85 -7.31 -1.74
C ASN A 91 -13.01 -8.00 -0.64
N GLY A 92 -11.75 -7.56 -0.44
CA GLY A 92 -10.85 -8.10 0.59
C GLY A 92 -10.25 -9.48 0.30
N ILE A 93 -10.49 -10.02 -0.88
CA ILE A 93 -10.06 -11.37 -1.24
C ILE A 93 -8.67 -11.37 -1.87
N SER A 94 -8.29 -10.26 -2.53
CA SER A 94 -7.05 -10.22 -3.29
C SER A 94 -6.11 -9.11 -2.85
N SER A 95 -4.82 -9.36 -3.00
CA SER A 95 -3.76 -8.34 -2.91
C SER A 95 -3.26 -8.01 -4.30
N VAL A 96 -3.02 -6.75 -4.55
CA VAL A 96 -2.45 -6.25 -5.81
C VAL A 96 -1.14 -5.52 -5.52
N LEU A 97 -0.16 -5.70 -6.38
CA LEU A 97 1.12 -5.02 -6.34
C LEU A 97 1.49 -4.56 -7.75
N LEU A 98 1.80 -3.29 -7.86
CA LEU A 98 2.27 -2.61 -9.06
C LEU A 98 3.70 -2.15 -8.78
N LEU A 99 4.70 -2.69 -9.47
CA LEU A 99 6.10 -2.32 -9.30
C LEU A 99 6.64 -1.75 -10.61
N GLU A 100 7.19 -0.55 -10.56
CA GLU A 100 7.89 0.07 -11.69
C GLU A 100 9.18 -0.71 -12.05
N ASP A 101 9.70 -0.53 -13.26
CA ASP A 101 11.06 -0.94 -13.59
C ASP A 101 12.10 -0.05 -12.85
N ASP A 102 13.34 -0.49 -12.79
CA ASP A 102 14.41 0.21 -12.07
C ASP A 102 14.76 1.58 -12.68
N HIS A 103 14.50 1.79 -13.97
CA HIS A 103 14.68 3.07 -14.66
C HIS A 103 13.41 3.92 -14.71
N ARG A 104 12.31 3.45 -14.15
CA ARG A 104 11.01 4.11 -14.17
C ARG A 104 10.51 4.48 -15.57
N SER A 105 10.83 3.64 -16.57
CA SER A 105 10.32 3.76 -17.94
C SER A 105 8.84 3.35 -18.01
N VAL A 106 8.43 2.39 -17.19
CA VAL A 106 7.04 1.98 -17.00
C VAL A 106 6.61 2.37 -15.57
N ARG A 107 5.81 3.41 -15.46
CA ARG A 107 5.42 4.03 -14.20
C ARG A 107 4.12 3.46 -13.64
N LEU A 108 3.81 3.80 -12.37
CA LEU A 108 2.64 3.28 -11.67
C LEU A 108 1.32 3.56 -12.40
N ASP A 109 1.14 4.70 -13.05
CA ASP A 109 -0.06 5.02 -13.84
C ASP A 109 -0.24 4.08 -15.03
N SER A 110 0.84 3.73 -15.73
CA SER A 110 0.83 2.76 -16.82
C SER A 110 0.52 1.34 -16.31
N LEU A 111 1.06 0.96 -15.16
CA LEU A 111 0.79 -0.32 -14.51
C LEU A 111 -0.65 -0.39 -13.99
N GLU A 112 -1.18 0.69 -13.44
CA GLU A 112 -2.58 0.83 -13.04
C GLU A 112 -3.51 0.60 -14.25
N ALA A 113 -3.20 1.23 -15.38
CA ALA A 113 -3.97 1.05 -16.61
C ALA A 113 -3.92 -0.41 -17.13
N GLN A 114 -2.76 -1.06 -17.04
CA GLN A 114 -2.62 -2.47 -17.41
C GLN A 114 -3.41 -3.38 -16.44
N TYR A 115 -3.39 -3.10 -15.16
CA TYR A 115 -4.19 -3.82 -14.16
C TYR A 115 -5.69 -3.72 -14.47
N TYR A 116 -6.22 -2.51 -14.69
CA TYR A 116 -7.63 -2.34 -15.05
C TYR A 116 -7.99 -2.99 -16.38
N ARG A 117 -7.09 -2.94 -17.37
CA ARG A 117 -7.28 -3.64 -18.62
C ARG A 117 -7.38 -5.16 -18.43
N ALA A 118 -6.54 -5.72 -17.56
CA ALA A 118 -6.59 -7.14 -17.25
C ALA A 118 -7.91 -7.52 -16.56
N ILE A 119 -8.38 -6.72 -15.61
CA ILE A 119 -9.67 -6.89 -14.93
C ILE A 119 -10.82 -6.92 -15.93
N ILE A 120 -10.89 -5.91 -16.82
CA ILE A 120 -12.01 -5.77 -17.77
C ILE A 120 -12.04 -6.93 -18.78
N ASN A 121 -10.88 -7.47 -19.14
CA ASN A 121 -10.77 -8.51 -20.16
C ASN A 121 -10.70 -9.95 -19.61
N SER A 122 -10.83 -10.13 -18.31
CA SER A 122 -10.69 -11.44 -17.68
C SER A 122 -11.90 -11.81 -16.84
N SER A 123 -12.32 -13.07 -16.87
CA SER A 123 -13.44 -13.56 -16.08
C SER A 123 -13.22 -13.43 -14.56
N TRP A 124 -11.98 -13.47 -14.10
CA TRP A 124 -11.63 -13.25 -12.68
C TRP A 124 -11.77 -11.78 -12.26
N GLY A 125 -11.82 -10.86 -13.23
CA GLY A 125 -11.91 -9.43 -12.94
C GLY A 125 -13.24 -9.00 -12.33
N ASP A 126 -14.32 -9.71 -12.59
CA ASP A 126 -15.62 -9.42 -12.00
C ASP A 126 -15.56 -9.41 -10.46
N VAL A 127 -14.75 -10.28 -9.88
CA VAL A 127 -14.55 -10.36 -8.43
C VAL A 127 -13.85 -9.11 -7.88
N HIS A 128 -13.03 -8.43 -8.69
CA HIS A 128 -12.32 -7.21 -8.30
C HIS A 128 -13.19 -5.95 -8.37
N LEU A 129 -14.17 -5.93 -9.27
CA LEU A 129 -15.02 -4.76 -9.52
C LEU A 129 -16.38 -4.84 -8.82
N HIS A 130 -16.90 -6.05 -8.63
CA HIS A 130 -18.20 -6.29 -8.04
C HIS A 130 -18.10 -6.82 -6.62
N GLY A 131 -19.04 -6.42 -5.81
CA GLY A 131 -19.39 -7.14 -4.62
C GLY A 131 -18.53 -6.89 -3.42
N HIS A 132 -18.94 -5.91 -2.69
CA HIS A 132 -18.66 -5.90 -1.26
C HIS A 132 -19.54 -6.96 -0.60
N ALA A 133 -19.05 -8.19 -0.54
CA ALA A 133 -19.65 -9.22 0.29
C ALA A 133 -19.32 -8.91 1.75
N GLY A 134 -19.94 -7.88 2.34
CA GLY A 134 -19.69 -7.51 3.72
C GLY A 134 -20.29 -6.16 4.09
N ASN A 135 -20.28 -5.84 5.36
CA ASN A 135 -20.73 -4.55 5.86
C ASN A 135 -19.76 -3.45 5.45
N LEU A 136 -20.19 -2.55 4.59
CA LEU A 136 -19.50 -1.30 4.31
C LEU A 136 -19.77 -0.32 5.43
N TRP A 137 -18.71 0.21 6.02
CA TRP A 137 -18.79 1.35 6.91
C TRP A 137 -18.59 2.62 6.10
N VAL A 138 -19.62 3.44 6.00
CA VAL A 138 -19.56 4.76 5.40
C VAL A 138 -19.48 5.77 6.54
N GLY A 139 -18.42 6.56 6.61
CA GLY A 139 -18.42 7.73 7.47
C GLY A 139 -17.13 8.08 8.19
N ALA A 140 -16.90 9.38 8.25
CA ALA A 140 -16.05 10.17 9.13
C ALA A 140 -14.55 9.83 9.15
N GLY A 141 -13.85 10.13 8.09
CA GLY A 141 -12.40 10.26 8.08
C GLY A 141 -11.67 9.09 7.43
N CYS A 142 -10.66 9.42 6.68
CA CYS A 142 -9.88 8.54 5.80
C CYS A 142 -10.72 7.85 4.73
N ARG A 143 -11.43 8.69 3.94
CA ARG A 143 -12.15 8.32 2.71
C ARG A 143 -13.18 7.21 2.85
N ASP A 144 -14.22 7.56 3.52
CA ASP A 144 -15.65 7.16 3.44
C ASP A 144 -16.07 5.72 3.17
N ILE A 145 -15.25 4.83 2.66
CA ILE A 145 -15.60 3.43 2.43
C ILE A 145 -14.54 2.53 3.06
N SER A 146 -14.89 1.91 4.17
CA SER A 146 -14.05 0.91 4.81
C SER A 146 -14.74 -0.45 4.77
N MET A 147 -14.06 -1.43 4.21
CA MET A 147 -14.52 -2.81 4.29
C MET A 147 -14.19 -3.39 5.66
N VAL A 148 -15.12 -4.18 6.20
CA VAL A 148 -14.86 -4.95 7.41
C VAL A 148 -14.10 -6.22 7.01
N MET A 149 -12.82 -6.28 7.37
CA MET A 149 -11.98 -7.46 7.20
C MET A 149 -11.54 -7.99 8.56
N SER A 150 -11.39 -9.30 8.68
CA SER A 150 -10.79 -9.88 9.87
C SER A 150 -9.32 -9.46 10.00
N TYR A 151 -8.81 -9.41 11.22
CA TYR A 151 -7.39 -9.08 11.46
C TYR A 151 -6.46 -10.08 10.78
N GLU A 152 -6.80 -11.36 10.80
CA GLU A 152 -6.02 -12.42 10.15
C GLU A 152 -5.92 -12.22 8.63
N SER A 153 -7.02 -11.86 7.96
CA SER A 153 -7.02 -11.58 6.52
C SER A 153 -6.11 -10.39 6.20
N VAL A 154 -6.19 -9.32 6.99
CA VAL A 154 -5.31 -8.16 6.81
C VAL A 154 -3.84 -8.55 7.00
N GLN A 155 -3.52 -9.38 8.01
CA GLN A 155 -2.15 -9.85 8.24
C GLN A 155 -1.64 -10.75 7.12
N LEU A 156 -2.48 -11.64 6.60
CA LEU A 156 -2.14 -12.50 5.46
C LEU A 156 -1.77 -11.67 4.23
N HIS A 157 -2.61 -10.71 3.86
CA HIS A 157 -2.34 -9.80 2.75
C HIS A 157 -1.08 -8.96 2.99
N ALA A 158 -0.92 -8.38 4.17
CA ALA A 158 0.24 -7.58 4.51
C ALA A 158 1.55 -8.39 4.45
N ALA A 159 1.56 -9.61 5.00
CA ALA A 159 2.71 -10.50 4.96
C ALA A 159 3.05 -10.94 3.51
N THR A 160 2.03 -11.23 2.70
CA THR A 160 2.20 -11.57 1.28
C THR A 160 2.80 -10.40 0.52
N ILE A 161 2.23 -9.21 0.64
CA ILE A 161 2.73 -7.98 -0.01
C ILE A 161 4.18 -7.71 0.41
N ALA A 162 4.47 -7.70 1.71
CA ALA A 162 5.82 -7.43 2.23
C ALA A 162 6.85 -8.44 1.71
N LYS A 163 6.52 -9.73 1.71
CA LYS A 163 7.38 -10.79 1.15
C LYS A 163 7.63 -10.55 -0.34
N GLN A 164 6.59 -10.22 -1.10
CA GLN A 164 6.70 -10.04 -2.54
C GLN A 164 7.46 -8.76 -2.90
N ILE A 165 7.27 -7.66 -2.20
CA ILE A 165 8.10 -6.46 -2.37
C ILE A 165 9.58 -6.83 -2.24
N ARG A 166 9.96 -7.50 -1.16
CA ARG A 166 11.35 -7.91 -0.90
C ARG A 166 11.95 -8.80 -2.00
N ILE A 167 11.14 -9.64 -2.63
CA ILE A 167 11.60 -10.54 -3.71
C ILE A 167 11.65 -9.80 -5.04
N LEU A 168 10.58 -9.09 -5.40
CA LEU A 168 10.40 -8.48 -6.71
C LEU A 168 11.28 -7.25 -6.90
N CYS A 169 11.59 -6.50 -5.84
CA CYS A 169 12.49 -5.35 -5.93
C CYS A 169 13.95 -5.70 -6.28
N GLN A 170 14.30 -6.99 -6.27
CA GLN A 170 15.59 -7.46 -6.75
C GLN A 170 15.61 -7.68 -8.27
N GLN A 171 14.48 -7.55 -8.95
CA GLN A 171 14.34 -7.67 -10.38
C GLN A 171 14.25 -6.28 -11.01
N SER A 172 14.81 -6.10 -12.20
CA SER A 172 14.78 -4.82 -12.91
C SER A 172 13.44 -4.55 -13.60
N ASP A 173 12.73 -5.60 -13.99
CA ASP A 173 11.53 -5.49 -14.82
C ASP A 173 10.32 -4.97 -14.02
N PRO A 174 9.41 -4.21 -14.67
CA PRO A 174 8.15 -3.80 -14.09
C PRO A 174 7.21 -4.99 -13.98
N CYS A 175 6.32 -4.99 -13.01
CA CYS A 175 5.32 -6.05 -12.93
C CYS A 175 4.01 -5.62 -12.27
N VAL A 176 2.95 -6.29 -12.69
CA VAL A 176 1.65 -6.34 -12.00
C VAL A 176 1.50 -7.74 -11.41
N ARG A 177 1.21 -7.85 -10.12
CA ARG A 177 0.94 -9.11 -9.46
C ARG A 177 -0.37 -9.05 -8.69
N VAL A 178 -1.12 -10.13 -8.77
CA VAL A 178 -2.38 -10.30 -8.05
C VAL A 178 -2.33 -11.64 -7.35
N TRP A 179 -2.61 -11.66 -6.05
CA TRP A 179 -2.76 -12.86 -5.26
C TRP A 179 -4.17 -12.93 -4.71
N VAL A 180 -4.79 -14.05 -4.86
CA VAL A 180 -6.14 -14.33 -4.34
C VAL A 180 -5.99 -15.21 -3.11
N SER A 181 -6.63 -14.84 -2.00
CA SER A 181 -6.76 -15.73 -0.85
C SER A 181 -7.79 -16.80 -1.17
N ASP A 182 -7.41 -18.06 -1.00
CA ASP A 182 -8.35 -19.16 -1.10
C ASP A 182 -9.21 -19.18 0.17
N THR A 183 -10.49 -18.85 0.02
CA THR A 183 -11.44 -18.84 1.13
C THR A 183 -12.13 -20.18 1.37
N ASP A 184 -11.91 -21.15 0.47
CA ASP A 184 -12.60 -22.43 0.49
C ASP A 184 -11.82 -23.53 1.23
N SER A 185 -10.65 -23.23 1.76
CA SER A 185 -9.79 -24.17 2.49
C SER A 185 -9.81 -23.97 4.01
N GLY A 186 -10.97 -23.65 4.56
CA GLY A 186 -11.20 -23.54 6.01
C GLY A 186 -11.84 -24.79 6.60
#